data_6c3af33f1a926b19d7dcaf2d9bd87e9d
#
_entry.id   6c3af33f1a926b19d7dcaf2d9bd87e9d
#
_cell.length_a   1.000
_cell.length_b   1.000
_cell.length_c   1.000
_cell.angle_alpha   90.00
_cell.angle_beta   90.00
_cell.angle_gamma   90.00
#
_symmetry.space_group_name_H-M   'P 1'
#
loop_
_entity.id
_entity.type
_entity.pdbx_description
1 polymer ?
#
loop_
_entity_poly.entity_id
_entity_poly.type
_entity_poly.pdbx_seq_one_letter_code
_entity_poly.pdbx_strand_id
1 'polypeptide(L)'
;MAWKDGEVVLDNTPLEEALWMLEKRYSVKFVIKNEKLKSSSFTGTFTNQRLEKILEYFKVSSKIRWQHINDDKDGSDRKKEIIEIY
;
A
#
# COMPACT_ATOMS: atom_id res chain seq x y z
N MET A 1 -4.29 1.08 19.73
CA MET A 1 -3.52 1.25 18.79
C MET A 1 -2.38 0.43 18.78
N ALA A 2 -2.28 -0.33 18.03
CA ALA A 2 -1.34 -1.26 18.03
C ALA A 2 -0.20 -1.01 17.17
N TRP A 3 0.26 0.13 17.07
CA TRP A 3 1.28 0.37 16.20
C TRP A 3 2.56 0.35 16.92
N LYS A 4 3.38 -0.56 16.64
CA LYS A 4 4.65 -0.59 17.20
C LYS A 4 5.53 -0.08 16.17
N ASP A 5 6.65 0.43 16.47
CA ASP A 5 7.57 0.96 15.52
C ASP A 5 7.92 -0.04 14.50
N GLY A 6 7.69 0.27 13.30
CA GLY A 6 8.10 -0.58 12.21
C GLY A 6 7.22 -1.76 11.94
N GLU A 7 6.06 -1.83 12.53
CA GLU A 7 5.21 -2.95 12.32
C GLU A 7 3.89 -2.58 11.69
N VAL A 8 3.48 -3.31 10.68
CA VAL A 8 2.17 -3.13 10.08
C VAL A 8 1.44 -4.44 10.26
N VAL A 9 0.38 -4.43 11.03
CA VAL A 9 -0.36 -5.65 11.31
C VAL A 9 -1.70 -5.62 10.60
N LEU A 10 -1.94 -6.60 9.76
CA LEU A 10 -3.20 -6.73 9.05
C LEU A 10 -3.91 -7.95 9.59
N ASP A 11 -5.18 -7.79 9.90
CA ASP A 11 -5.96 -8.90 10.42
C ASP A 11 -7.31 -8.82 9.74
N ASN A 12 -7.46 -9.57 8.68
CA ASN A 12 -8.68 -9.56 7.88
C ASN A 12 -8.97 -8.11 7.50
N THR A 13 -7.96 -7.41 7.10
CA THR A 13 -8.05 -5.98 6.83
C THR A 13 -8.37 -5.75 5.37
N PRO A 14 -9.37 -4.96 5.06
CA PRO A 14 -9.72 -4.69 3.67
C PRO A 14 -8.59 -3.95 2.98
N LEU A 15 -8.50 -4.11 1.68
CA LEU A 15 -7.43 -3.52 0.91
C LEU A 15 -7.35 -2.01 1.14
N GLU A 16 -8.46 -1.34 1.14
CA GLU A 16 -8.48 0.08 1.34
C GLU A 16 -7.82 0.47 2.63
N GLU A 17 -8.15 -0.22 3.67
CA GLU A 17 -7.59 0.08 4.97
C GLU A 17 -6.12 -0.29 5.04
N ALA A 18 -5.76 -1.39 4.43
CA ALA A 18 -4.38 -1.81 4.41
C ALA A 18 -3.53 -0.77 3.69
N LEU A 19 -4.01 -0.26 2.58
CA LEU A 19 -3.27 0.75 1.84
C LEU A 19 -3.18 2.05 2.63
N TRP A 20 -4.23 2.38 3.36
CA TRP A 20 -4.22 3.59 4.15
C TRP A 20 -3.12 3.51 5.22
N MET A 21 -2.96 2.37 5.83
CA MET A 21 -1.92 2.19 6.81
C MET A 21 -0.56 2.35 6.17
N LEU A 22 -0.39 1.80 4.98
CA LEU A 22 0.87 1.91 4.30
C LEU A 22 1.15 3.34 3.86
N GLU A 23 0.12 4.06 3.50
CA GLU A 23 0.28 5.45 3.11
C GLU A 23 0.87 6.25 4.26
N LYS A 24 0.40 6.00 5.44
CA LYS A 24 0.89 6.72 6.56
C LYS A 24 2.29 6.30 6.95
N ARG A 25 2.57 5.06 6.81
CA ARG A 25 3.86 4.57 7.23
C ARG A 25 4.97 4.92 6.26
N TYR A 26 4.68 4.86 4.98
CA TYR A 26 5.69 5.06 3.97
C TYR A 26 5.57 6.36 3.20
N SER A 27 4.66 7.19 3.58
CA SER A 27 4.47 8.49 2.93
C SER A 27 4.25 8.36 1.43
N VAL A 28 3.37 7.48 1.04
CA VAL A 28 3.03 7.31 -0.36
C VAL A 28 1.54 7.47 -0.51
N LYS A 29 1.06 7.55 -1.72
CA LYS A 29 -0.34 7.66 -1.97
C LYS A 29 -0.75 6.53 -2.87
N PHE A 30 -1.86 5.87 -2.56
CA PHE A 30 -2.35 4.77 -3.37
C PHE A 30 -3.65 5.15 -4.06
N VAL A 31 -3.80 4.71 -5.29
CA VAL A 31 -5.02 4.95 -6.03
C VAL A 31 -5.53 3.60 -6.48
N ILE A 32 -6.73 3.23 -6.10
CA ILE A 32 -7.30 1.94 -6.49
C ILE A 32 -8.14 2.15 -7.72
N LYS A 33 -7.72 1.54 -8.82
CA LYS A 33 -8.43 1.70 -10.06
C LYS A 33 -9.50 0.64 -10.29
N ASN A 34 -9.40 -0.46 -9.59
CA ASN A 34 -10.35 -1.54 -9.77
C ASN A 34 -11.15 -1.72 -8.49
N GLU A 35 -12.39 -1.36 -8.51
CA GLU A 35 -13.20 -1.42 -7.32
C GLU A 35 -13.38 -2.82 -6.79
N LYS A 36 -13.24 -3.81 -7.62
CA LYS A 36 -13.41 -5.15 -7.16
C LYS A 36 -12.34 -5.52 -6.16
N LEU A 37 -11.21 -4.87 -6.23
CA LEU A 37 -10.13 -5.18 -5.32
C LEU A 37 -10.45 -4.72 -3.91
N LYS A 38 -11.36 -3.81 -3.77
CA LYS A 38 -11.69 -3.30 -2.46
C LYS A 38 -12.31 -4.35 -1.55
N SER A 39 -12.83 -5.39 -2.14
CA SER A 39 -13.43 -6.41 -1.30
C SER A 39 -12.40 -7.42 -0.81
N SER A 40 -11.18 -7.29 -1.20
CA SER A 40 -10.16 -8.22 -0.76
C SER A 40 -9.71 -7.86 0.65
N SER A 41 -9.37 -8.84 1.42
CA SER A 41 -8.87 -8.61 2.76
C SER A 41 -7.55 -9.32 2.93
N PHE A 42 -6.75 -8.83 3.81
CA PHE A 42 -5.43 -9.41 3.99
C PHE A 42 -5.11 -9.61 5.47
N THR A 43 -4.30 -10.59 5.75
CA THR A 43 -3.88 -10.87 7.10
C THR A 43 -2.38 -11.11 7.08
N GLY A 44 -1.68 -10.45 7.94
CA GLY A 44 -0.24 -10.65 8.01
C GLY A 44 0.41 -9.56 8.81
N THR A 45 1.66 -9.77 9.17
CA THR A 45 2.40 -8.79 9.92
C THR A 45 3.69 -8.51 9.16
N PHE A 46 3.95 -7.25 8.92
CA PHE A 46 5.16 -6.87 8.21
C PHE A 46 6.00 -6.00 9.13
N THR A 47 7.23 -6.41 9.35
CA THR A 47 8.10 -5.69 10.24
C THR A 47 9.33 -5.26 9.49
N ASN A 48 9.60 -4.00 9.44
CA ASN A 48 10.78 -3.50 8.79
C ASN A 48 10.91 -3.95 7.35
N GLN A 49 9.84 -4.13 6.66
CA GLN A 49 9.90 -4.55 5.28
C GLN A 49 9.84 -3.37 4.37
N ARG A 50 10.36 -3.53 3.18
CA ARG A 50 10.28 -2.48 2.21
C ARG A 50 8.90 -2.49 1.66
N LEU A 51 8.42 -1.34 1.21
CA LEU A 51 7.09 -1.23 0.66
C LEU A 51 6.89 -2.20 -0.49
N GLU A 52 7.90 -2.36 -1.31
CA GLU A 52 7.78 -3.25 -2.45
C GLU A 52 7.53 -4.68 -2.05
N LYS A 53 8.11 -5.09 -0.94
CA LYS A 53 7.88 -6.45 -0.50
C LYS A 53 6.45 -6.64 -0.05
N ILE A 54 5.87 -5.64 0.59
CA ILE A 54 4.50 -5.73 1.04
C ILE A 54 3.57 -5.74 -0.17
N LEU A 55 3.88 -4.94 -1.16
CA LEU A 55 3.05 -4.91 -2.35
C LEU A 55 3.13 -6.22 -3.11
N GLU A 56 4.29 -6.86 -3.07
CA GLU A 56 4.43 -8.14 -3.71
C GLU A 56 3.56 -9.17 -3.02
N TYR A 57 3.44 -9.08 -1.73
CA TYR A 57 2.57 -9.98 -1.00
C TYR A 57 1.13 -9.82 -1.48
N PHE A 58 0.69 -8.59 -1.69
CA PHE A 58 -0.64 -8.36 -2.18
C PHE A 58 -0.79 -8.92 -3.59
N LYS A 59 0.23 -8.77 -4.40
CA LYS A 59 0.19 -9.24 -5.76
C LYS A 59 0.03 -10.74 -5.80
N VAL A 60 0.78 -11.45 -4.99
CA VAL A 60 0.73 -12.90 -5.01
C VAL A 60 -0.56 -13.38 -4.36
N SER A 61 -0.99 -12.70 -3.32
CA SER A 61 -2.14 -13.16 -2.57
C SER A 61 -3.46 -12.94 -3.30
N SER A 62 -3.61 -11.85 -3.99
CA SER A 62 -4.86 -11.54 -4.66
C SER A 62 -4.71 -11.10 -6.08
N LYS A 63 -3.59 -11.39 -6.67
CA LYS A 63 -3.36 -11.03 -8.07
C LYS A 63 -3.54 -9.55 -8.31
N ILE A 64 -3.18 -8.73 -7.35
CA ILE A 64 -3.27 -7.31 -7.50
C ILE A 64 -2.06 -6.84 -8.24
N ARG A 65 -2.22 -5.91 -9.14
CA ARG A 65 -1.10 -5.34 -9.86
C ARG A 65 -0.91 -3.93 -9.39
N TRP A 66 0.30 -3.44 -9.48
CA TRP A 66 0.58 -2.10 -9.05
C TRP A 66 1.69 -1.51 -9.89
N GLN A 67 1.70 -0.21 -9.98
CA GLN A 67 2.76 0.47 -10.70
C GLN A 67 2.96 1.85 -10.11
N HIS A 68 4.18 2.33 -10.19
CA HIS A 68 4.50 3.65 -9.69
C HIS A 68 4.15 4.68 -10.75
N ILE A 69 3.59 5.77 -10.32
CA ILE A 69 3.32 6.85 -11.21
C ILE A 69 4.16 7.99 -10.73
N ASN A 70 5.13 8.39 -11.51
CA ASN A 70 5.96 9.46 -11.15
C ASN A 70 5.42 10.70 -11.68
N ASP A 71 5.05 11.60 -10.88
CA ASP A 71 4.51 12.83 -11.36
C ASP A 71 5.45 13.92 -11.00
N ASP A 72 6.48 14.09 -11.72
CA ASP A 72 7.38 15.13 -11.42
C ASP A 72 7.20 16.29 -12.31
N LYS A 73 6.08 16.50 -12.87
CA LYS A 73 5.81 17.59 -13.69
C LYS A 73 5.90 18.84 -12.91
N ASP A 74 5.57 18.84 -11.68
CA ASP A 74 5.56 20.00 -10.92
C ASP A 74 6.88 20.45 -10.47
N GLY A 75 7.82 19.70 -10.41
CA GLY A 75 9.08 20.06 -9.88
C GLY A 75 9.01 20.34 -8.42
N SER A 76 7.98 19.91 -7.78
CA SER A 76 7.79 20.22 -6.45
C SER A 76 8.72 19.41 -5.58
N ASP A 77 9.11 19.91 -4.48
CA ASP A 77 9.95 19.23 -3.63
C ASP A 77 9.34 18.15 -2.89
N ARG A 78 8.09 18.17 -2.63
CA ARG A 78 7.47 17.20 -1.97
C ARG A 78 7.12 16.18 -2.81
N LYS A 79 7.80 15.25 -3.09
CA LYS A 79 7.46 14.21 -3.91
C LYS A 79 6.84 13.14 -3.19
N LYS A 80 5.59 12.93 -3.20
CA LYS A 80 4.92 11.80 -2.68
C LYS A 80 4.85 10.85 -3.77
N GLU A 81 5.27 9.64 -3.59
CA GLU A 81 5.17 8.63 -4.60
C GLU A 81 3.73 8.23 -4.75
N ILE A 82 3.26 8.07 -5.95
CA ILE A 82 1.88 7.63 -6.18
C ILE A 82 1.94 6.25 -6.80
N ILE A 83 1.19 5.33 -6.25
CA ILE A 83 1.17 3.96 -6.72
C ILE A 83 -0.24 3.60 -7.09
N GLU A 84 -0.43 3.15 -8.32
CA GLU A 84 -1.74 2.75 -8.79
C GLU A 84 -1.92 1.27 -8.55
N ILE A 85 -3.07 0.88 -8.04
CA ILE A 85 -3.38 -0.52 -7.79
C ILE A 85 -4.50 -0.90 -8.73
N TYR A 86 -4.33 -1.94 -9.50
CA TYR A 86 -5.36 -2.35 -10.47
C TYR A 86 -5.38 -3.86 -10.75
#